data_ab647cbc489e0389959067d7e2bbbe6c
#
_entry.id   ab647cbc489e0389959067d7e2bbbe6c
#
_cell.length_a   1.000
_cell.length_b   1.000
_cell.length_c   1.000
_cell.angle_alpha   90.00
_cell.angle_beta   90.00
_cell.angle_gamma   90.00
#
_symmetry.space_group_name_H-M   'P 1'
#
loop_
_entity.id
_entity.type
_entity.pdbx_description
1 polymer ?
#
loop_
_entity_poly.entity_id
_entity_poly.type
_entity_poly.pdbx_seq_one_letter_code
_entity_poly.pdbx_strand_id
1 'polypeptide(L)'
;MQLGSVALGYAAVSMVAGVLLYRRHLVELADPAAASGGMAAFGDTLLYLFIGCLFLIPTAFLIWIIAKFEALYTAYSRFLLCLSLSAPVCLSGLFVGENHVAQSLGWLCLFRIMGSPVVLVGMCISRLVARFDRAKRLASYALLIEGLTLGIAVAILIHG
;
A
#
# COMPACT_ATOMS: atom_id res chain seq x y z
N MET A 1 -9.76 -23.94 10.81
CA MET A 1 -9.84 -22.87 11.81
C MET A 1 -8.94 -21.64 11.51
N GLN A 2 -7.74 -21.78 10.96
CA GLN A 2 -6.80 -20.65 10.76
C GLN A 2 -7.24 -19.60 9.71
N LEU A 3 -7.93 -19.99 8.64
CA LEU A 3 -8.45 -19.04 7.63
C LEU A 3 -9.61 -18.18 8.16
N GLY A 4 -10.42 -18.72 9.07
CA GLY A 4 -11.50 -17.97 9.71
C GLY A 4 -10.98 -16.84 10.59
N SER A 5 -9.88 -17.04 11.33
CA SER A 5 -9.27 -15.98 12.13
C SER A 5 -8.68 -14.84 11.29
N VAL A 6 -8.14 -15.16 10.11
CA VAL A 6 -7.66 -14.13 9.17
C VAL A 6 -8.83 -13.32 8.60
N ALA A 7 -9.92 -13.99 8.20
CA ALA A 7 -11.12 -13.31 7.71
C ALA A 7 -11.73 -12.38 8.77
N LEU A 8 -11.81 -12.84 10.03
CA LEU A 8 -12.23 -12.01 11.15
C LEU A 8 -11.30 -10.82 11.38
N GLY A 9 -9.99 -11.02 11.24
CA GLY A 9 -9.01 -9.94 11.32
C GLY A 9 -9.23 -8.85 10.26
N TYR A 10 -9.44 -9.26 9.00
CA TYR A 10 -9.76 -8.31 7.94
C TYR A 10 -11.11 -7.61 8.17
N ALA A 11 -12.13 -8.34 8.63
CA ALA A 11 -13.44 -7.74 8.94
C ALA A 11 -13.33 -6.70 10.06
N ALA A 12 -12.61 -7.02 11.14
CA ALA A 12 -12.39 -6.09 12.25
C ALA A 12 -11.63 -4.82 11.80
N VAL A 13 -10.54 -4.98 11.04
CA VAL A 13 -9.77 -3.84 10.51
C VAL A 13 -10.62 -3.01 9.54
N SER A 14 -11.41 -3.64 8.67
CA SER A 14 -12.32 -2.94 7.76
C SER A 14 -13.39 -2.16 8.50
N MET A 15 -13.91 -2.68 9.61
CA MET A 15 -14.88 -1.97 10.45
C MET A 15 -14.23 -0.74 11.09
N VAL A 16 -13.04 -0.88 11.68
CA VAL A 16 -12.30 0.25 12.27
C VAL A 16 -12.00 1.31 11.20
N ALA A 17 -11.50 0.90 10.03
CA ALA A 17 -11.23 1.79 8.92
C ALA A 17 -12.50 2.54 8.46
N GLY A 18 -13.62 1.82 8.33
CA GLY A 18 -14.91 2.41 7.97
C GLY A 18 -15.38 3.46 8.99
N VAL A 19 -15.24 3.19 10.28
CA VAL A 19 -15.60 4.16 11.34
C VAL A 19 -14.70 5.40 11.27
N LEU A 20 -13.38 5.23 11.08
CA LEU A 20 -12.44 6.34 10.98
C LEU A 20 -12.73 7.23 9.75
N LEU A 21 -12.95 6.62 8.59
CA LEU A 21 -13.29 7.34 7.36
C LEU A 21 -14.65 8.04 7.46
N TYR A 22 -15.64 7.40 8.08
CA TYR A 22 -16.95 8.00 8.32
C TYR A 22 -16.84 9.23 9.24
N ARG A 23 -16.08 9.12 10.33
CA ARG A 23 -15.81 10.27 11.22
C ARG A 23 -15.11 11.42 10.49
N ARG A 24 -14.13 11.10 9.66
CA ARG A 24 -13.44 12.11 8.83
C ARG A 24 -14.40 12.81 7.88
N HIS A 25 -15.29 12.04 7.23
CA HIS A 25 -16.30 12.58 6.34
C HIS A 25 -17.30 13.50 7.07
N LEU A 26 -17.70 13.16 8.30
CA LEU A 26 -18.56 14.04 9.12
C LEU A 26 -17.87 15.38 9.46
N VAL A 27 -16.57 15.36 9.75
CA VAL A 27 -15.79 16.59 10.00
C VAL A 27 -15.73 17.45 8.73
N GLU A 28 -15.53 16.84 7.57
CA GLU A 28 -15.49 17.51 6.27
C GLU A 28 -16.84 18.18 5.93
N LEU A 29 -17.95 17.51 6.24
CA LEU A 29 -19.30 18.08 6.07
C LEU A 29 -19.58 19.22 7.04
N ALA A 30 -19.03 19.17 8.26
CA ALA A 30 -19.25 20.20 9.28
C ALA A 30 -18.46 21.49 9.00
N ASP A 31 -17.26 21.38 8.47
CA ASP A 31 -16.40 22.54 8.13
C ASP A 31 -15.58 22.26 6.85
N PRO A 32 -16.17 22.47 5.67
CA PRO A 32 -15.50 22.26 4.39
C PRO A 32 -14.26 23.15 4.18
N ALA A 33 -14.24 24.33 4.78
CA ALA A 33 -13.14 25.27 4.64
C ALA A 33 -11.89 24.80 5.41
N ALA A 34 -12.09 24.30 6.62
CA ALA A 34 -11.00 23.68 7.40
C ALA A 34 -10.52 22.36 6.76
N ALA A 35 -11.40 21.64 6.09
CA ALA A 35 -11.07 20.37 5.43
C ALA A 35 -10.27 20.52 4.13
N SER A 36 -10.25 21.70 3.50
CA SER A 36 -9.55 21.96 2.24
C SER A 36 -8.11 22.44 2.37
N GLY A 37 -7.64 22.70 3.60
CA GLY A 37 -6.29 23.20 3.87
C GLY A 37 -5.20 22.14 3.76
N GLY A 38 -3.95 22.57 3.51
CA GLY A 38 -2.79 21.67 3.42
C GLY A 38 -2.56 20.81 4.67
N MET A 39 -2.91 21.33 5.86
CA MET A 39 -2.90 20.57 7.12
C MET A 39 -3.91 19.42 7.12
N ALA A 40 -5.08 19.62 6.52
CA ALA A 40 -6.09 18.58 6.38
C ALA A 40 -5.60 17.49 5.44
N ALA A 41 -4.99 17.84 4.30
CA ALA A 41 -4.41 16.88 3.36
C ALA A 41 -3.30 16.04 4.00
N PHE A 42 -2.46 16.66 4.82
CA PHE A 42 -1.44 15.94 5.59
C PHE A 42 -2.06 14.98 6.61
N GLY A 43 -3.10 15.43 7.34
CA GLY A 43 -3.85 14.60 8.27
C GLY A 43 -4.51 13.40 7.59
N ASP A 44 -5.09 13.60 6.41
CA ASP A 44 -5.69 12.53 5.61
C ASP A 44 -4.63 11.51 5.14
N THR A 45 -3.46 11.98 4.73
CA THR A 45 -2.34 11.09 4.37
C THR A 45 -1.91 10.22 5.54
N LEU A 46 -1.78 10.79 6.74
CA LEU A 46 -1.46 10.04 7.95
C LEU A 46 -2.56 9.04 8.32
N LEU A 47 -3.82 9.42 8.17
CA LEU A 47 -4.96 8.53 8.40
C LEU A 47 -4.93 7.32 7.46
N TYR A 48 -4.69 7.54 6.16
CA TYR A 48 -4.60 6.44 5.18
C TYR A 48 -3.39 5.54 5.44
N LEU A 49 -2.24 6.10 5.81
CA LEU A 49 -1.07 5.31 6.22
C LEU A 49 -1.36 4.47 7.46
N PHE A 50 -2.03 5.04 8.46
CA PHE A 50 -2.42 4.33 9.67
C PHE A 50 -3.37 3.16 9.35
N ILE A 51 -4.40 3.39 8.54
CA ILE A 51 -5.29 2.33 8.06
C ILE A 51 -4.51 1.25 7.32
N GLY A 52 -3.59 1.65 6.44
CA GLY A 52 -2.71 0.71 5.74
C GLY A 52 -1.88 -0.16 6.69
N CYS A 53 -1.31 0.44 7.74
CA CYS A 53 -0.58 -0.28 8.78
C CYS A 53 -1.47 -1.27 9.55
N LEU A 54 -2.72 -0.92 9.83
CA LEU A 54 -3.68 -1.84 10.46
C LEU A 54 -3.94 -3.08 9.59
N PHE A 55 -4.03 -2.91 8.26
CA PHE A 55 -4.19 -4.03 7.32
C PHE A 55 -2.96 -4.93 7.24
N LEU A 56 -1.77 -4.47 7.64
CA LEU A 56 -0.58 -5.33 7.70
C LEU A 56 -0.71 -6.44 8.75
N ILE A 57 -1.49 -6.24 9.82
CA ILE A 57 -1.65 -7.23 10.89
C ILE A 57 -2.30 -8.52 10.34
N PRO A 58 -3.54 -8.52 9.80
CA PRO A 58 -4.13 -9.73 9.23
C PRO A 58 -3.36 -10.25 8.02
N THR A 59 -2.70 -9.35 7.26
CA THR A 59 -1.85 -9.75 6.13
C THR A 59 -0.63 -10.55 6.60
N ALA A 60 0.02 -10.16 7.70
CA ALA A 60 1.14 -10.90 8.28
C ALA A 60 0.71 -12.31 8.72
N PHE A 61 -0.47 -12.44 9.33
CA PHE A 61 -1.05 -13.75 9.67
C PHE A 61 -1.34 -14.59 8.43
N LEU A 62 -1.91 -13.99 7.39
CA LEU A 62 -2.16 -14.65 6.11
C LEU A 62 -0.86 -15.17 5.48
N ILE A 63 0.16 -14.33 5.43
CA ILE A 63 1.49 -14.67 4.91
C ILE A 63 2.08 -15.83 5.70
N TRP A 64 1.99 -15.82 7.02
CA TRP A 64 2.49 -16.89 7.87
C TRP A 64 1.81 -18.24 7.61
N ILE A 65 0.49 -18.22 7.34
CA ILE A 65 -0.26 -19.44 6.98
C ILE A 65 0.15 -19.93 5.59
N ILE A 66 0.20 -19.03 4.60
CA ILE A 66 0.53 -19.36 3.20
C ILE A 66 1.99 -19.82 3.07
N ALA A 67 2.89 -19.34 3.93
CA ALA A 67 4.31 -19.71 3.92
C ALA A 67 4.57 -21.21 4.15
N LYS A 68 3.56 -21.97 4.55
CA LYS A 68 3.64 -23.43 4.68
C LYS A 68 3.48 -24.14 3.33
N PHE A 69 2.90 -23.49 2.32
CA PHE A 69 2.57 -24.06 1.02
C PHE A 69 3.40 -23.40 -0.08
N GLU A 70 4.38 -24.13 -0.64
CA GLU A 70 5.32 -23.58 -1.64
C GLU A 70 4.61 -22.97 -2.86
N ALA A 71 3.63 -23.67 -3.42
CA ALA A 71 2.90 -23.22 -4.61
C ALA A 71 2.16 -21.91 -4.37
N LEU A 72 1.42 -21.80 -3.25
CA LEU A 72 0.67 -20.61 -2.89
C LEU A 72 1.61 -19.44 -2.57
N TYR A 73 2.69 -19.69 -1.84
CA TYR A 73 3.63 -18.66 -1.48
C TYR A 73 4.41 -18.14 -2.70
N THR A 74 4.75 -19.02 -3.64
CA THR A 74 5.40 -18.62 -4.90
C THR A 74 4.43 -17.78 -5.77
N ALA A 75 3.15 -18.17 -5.85
CA ALA A 75 2.13 -17.41 -6.55
C ALA A 75 1.94 -16.02 -5.92
N TYR A 76 1.88 -15.95 -4.59
CA TYR A 76 1.83 -14.69 -3.84
C TYR A 76 3.07 -13.80 -4.10
N SER A 77 4.28 -14.39 -4.11
CA SER A 77 5.52 -13.66 -4.40
C SER A 77 5.57 -13.12 -5.84
N ARG A 78 4.97 -13.83 -6.81
CA ARG A 78 4.79 -13.32 -8.18
C ARG A 78 3.82 -12.15 -8.22
N PHE A 79 2.71 -12.24 -7.48
CA PHE A 79 1.75 -11.14 -7.35
C PHE A 79 2.42 -9.89 -6.76
N LEU A 80 3.24 -10.05 -5.70
CA LEU A 80 4.01 -8.93 -5.14
C LEU A 80 4.97 -8.31 -6.16
N LEU A 81 5.62 -9.13 -6.99
CA LEU A 81 6.50 -8.63 -8.05
C LEU A 81 5.70 -7.84 -9.11
N CYS A 82 4.54 -8.33 -9.54
CA CYS A 82 3.66 -7.59 -10.45
C CYS A 82 3.19 -6.28 -9.83
N LEU A 83 2.86 -6.30 -8.54
CA LEU A 83 2.47 -5.10 -7.79
C LEU A 83 3.62 -4.08 -7.73
N SER A 84 4.86 -4.53 -7.48
CA SER A 84 6.02 -3.63 -7.44
C SER A 84 6.35 -3.04 -8.81
N LEU A 85 6.12 -3.78 -9.90
CA LEU A 85 6.29 -3.27 -11.27
C LEU A 85 5.30 -2.15 -11.61
N SER A 86 4.14 -2.08 -10.95
CA SER A 86 3.21 -0.96 -11.12
C SER A 86 3.75 0.36 -10.55
N ALA A 87 4.68 0.34 -9.60
CA ALA A 87 5.21 1.55 -8.96
C ALA A 87 6.00 2.44 -9.93
N PRO A 88 6.99 1.95 -10.71
CA PRO A 88 7.67 2.78 -11.70
C PRO A 88 6.74 3.24 -12.84
N VAL A 89 5.74 2.43 -13.21
CA VAL A 89 4.73 2.83 -14.20
C VAL A 89 3.89 3.99 -13.67
N CYS A 90 3.43 3.91 -12.41
CA CYS A 90 2.71 5.01 -11.77
C CYS A 90 3.58 6.25 -11.62
N LEU A 91 4.86 6.09 -11.27
CA LEU A 91 5.78 7.22 -11.17
C LEU A 91 5.95 7.92 -12.52
N SER A 92 6.15 7.17 -13.61
CA SER A 92 6.21 7.75 -14.95
C SER A 92 4.89 8.40 -15.37
N GLY A 93 3.75 7.81 -14.98
CA GLY A 93 2.41 8.32 -15.29
C GLY A 93 2.12 9.70 -14.68
N LEU A 94 2.78 10.08 -13.58
CA LEU A 94 2.64 11.41 -12.99
C LEU A 94 3.23 12.52 -13.87
N PHE A 95 4.15 12.19 -14.78
CA PHE A 95 4.80 13.14 -15.68
C PHE A 95 4.17 13.19 -17.08
N VAL A 96 3.19 12.33 -17.37
CA VAL A 96 2.55 12.23 -18.68
C VAL A 96 1.16 12.84 -18.63
N GLY A 97 1.08 14.12 -19.06
CA GLY A 97 -0.12 14.63 -19.73
C GLY A 97 -1.07 15.51 -18.94
N GLU A 98 -1.57 16.52 -19.65
CA GLU A 98 -2.54 17.55 -19.20
C GLU A 98 -4.02 17.19 -19.49
N ASN A 99 -4.33 15.97 -19.91
CA ASN A 99 -5.68 15.56 -20.29
C ASN A 99 -6.50 15.10 -19.06
N HIS A 100 -7.83 15.28 -19.08
CA HIS A 100 -8.74 14.88 -17.99
C HIS A 100 -8.63 13.39 -17.60
N VAL A 101 -8.34 12.49 -18.54
CA VAL A 101 -8.09 11.07 -18.26
C VAL A 101 -6.76 10.88 -17.51
N ALA A 102 -5.74 11.67 -17.86
CA ALA A 102 -4.46 11.69 -17.17
C ALA A 102 -4.59 12.21 -15.72
N GLN A 103 -5.51 13.15 -15.47
CA GLN A 103 -5.76 13.66 -14.12
C GLN A 103 -6.36 12.59 -13.20
N SER A 104 -7.34 11.80 -13.66
CA SER A 104 -7.91 10.69 -12.88
C SER A 104 -6.89 9.58 -12.63
N LEU A 105 -6.08 9.23 -13.64
CA LEU A 105 -4.98 8.27 -13.51
C LEU A 105 -3.87 8.82 -12.59
N GLY A 106 -3.60 10.13 -12.63
CA GLY A 106 -2.65 10.81 -11.76
C GLY A 106 -2.98 10.63 -10.28
N TRP A 107 -4.25 10.76 -9.90
CA TRP A 107 -4.68 10.52 -8.52
C TRP A 107 -4.43 9.06 -8.09
N LEU A 108 -4.74 8.08 -8.94
CA LEU A 108 -4.46 6.67 -8.65
C LEU A 108 -2.94 6.42 -8.50
N CYS A 109 -2.14 7.03 -9.37
CA CYS A 109 -0.68 6.95 -9.29
C CYS A 109 -0.14 7.60 -8.00
N LEU A 110 -0.68 8.75 -7.62
CA LEU A 110 -0.33 9.42 -6.37
C LEU A 110 -0.64 8.55 -5.15
N PHE A 111 -1.87 8.00 -5.06
CA PHE A 111 -2.24 7.07 -3.99
C PHE A 111 -1.36 5.83 -3.96
N ARG A 112 -0.98 5.30 -5.13
CA ARG A 112 -0.07 4.16 -5.21
C ARG A 112 1.31 4.48 -4.65
N ILE A 113 1.86 5.66 -4.94
CA ILE A 113 3.17 6.10 -4.44
C ILE A 113 3.09 6.42 -2.94
N MET A 114 2.03 7.10 -2.48
CA MET A 114 1.80 7.38 -1.06
C MET A 114 1.66 6.10 -0.24
N GLY A 115 1.08 5.04 -0.82
CA GLY A 115 0.98 3.71 -0.20
C GLY A 115 2.27 2.88 -0.21
N SER A 116 3.28 3.28 -1.00
CA SER A 116 4.55 2.54 -1.14
C SER A 116 5.24 2.19 0.18
N PRO A 117 5.31 3.05 1.20
CA PRO A 117 5.92 2.69 2.48
C PRO A 117 5.24 1.49 3.15
N VAL A 118 3.90 1.42 3.12
CA VAL A 118 3.13 0.30 3.69
C VAL A 118 3.37 -0.98 2.89
N VAL A 119 3.37 -0.87 1.55
CA VAL A 119 3.66 -1.99 0.65
C VAL A 119 5.07 -2.51 0.88
N LEU A 120 6.05 -1.63 1.04
CA LEU A 120 7.45 -1.98 1.29
C LEU A 120 7.61 -2.72 2.63
N VAL A 121 6.94 -2.28 3.69
CA VAL A 121 6.91 -3.00 4.98
C VAL A 121 6.29 -4.39 4.81
N GLY A 122 5.17 -4.49 4.09
CA GLY A 122 4.54 -5.79 3.79
C GLY A 122 5.46 -6.73 3.00
N MET A 123 6.23 -6.20 2.05
CA MET A 123 7.23 -6.97 1.29
C MET A 123 8.42 -7.40 2.17
N CYS A 124 8.87 -6.55 3.10
CA CYS A 124 9.90 -6.91 4.08
C CYS A 124 9.43 -8.07 4.97
N ILE A 125 8.20 -8.00 5.50
CA ILE A 125 7.60 -9.09 6.28
C ILE A 125 7.54 -10.37 5.45
N SER A 126 7.07 -10.27 4.21
CA SER A 126 6.98 -11.40 3.28
C SER A 126 8.34 -12.04 3.04
N ARG A 127 9.39 -11.25 2.84
CA ARG A 127 10.75 -11.77 2.66
C ARG A 127 11.29 -12.46 3.91
N LEU A 128 11.02 -11.92 5.11
CA LEU A 128 11.46 -12.50 6.38
C LEU A 128 10.79 -13.85 6.66
N VAL A 129 9.51 -13.99 6.30
CA VAL A 129 8.74 -15.21 6.49
C VAL A 129 9.01 -16.25 5.40
N ALA A 130 9.56 -15.84 4.25
CA ALA A 130 9.82 -16.71 3.11
C ALA A 130 10.77 -17.86 3.48
N ARG A 131 10.31 -19.10 3.27
CA ARG A 131 11.10 -20.32 3.50
C ARG A 131 11.74 -20.86 2.23
N PHE A 132 11.17 -20.56 1.06
CA PHE A 132 11.56 -21.12 -0.23
C PHE A 132 12.47 -20.14 -1.00
N ASP A 133 13.57 -20.62 -1.56
CA ASP A 133 14.57 -19.76 -2.22
C ASP A 133 14.03 -19.04 -3.45
N ARG A 134 13.13 -19.66 -4.20
CA ARG A 134 12.45 -19.00 -5.34
C ARG A 134 11.62 -17.82 -4.87
N ALA A 135 10.83 -18.01 -3.83
CA ALA A 135 9.98 -16.98 -3.26
C ALA A 135 10.81 -15.85 -2.64
N LYS A 136 11.91 -16.17 -1.95
CA LYS A 136 12.86 -15.18 -1.40
C LYS A 136 13.43 -14.28 -2.49
N ARG A 137 13.85 -14.88 -3.63
CA ARG A 137 14.40 -14.11 -4.76
C ARG A 137 13.34 -13.18 -5.36
N LEU A 138 12.12 -13.67 -5.60
CA LEU A 138 11.03 -12.86 -6.12
C LEU A 138 10.66 -11.71 -5.16
N ALA A 139 10.54 -11.98 -3.87
CA ALA A 139 10.28 -10.97 -2.86
C ALA A 139 11.41 -9.94 -2.76
N SER A 140 12.68 -10.36 -2.94
CA SER A 140 13.84 -9.45 -2.96
C SER A 140 13.82 -8.53 -4.18
N TYR A 141 13.48 -9.05 -5.36
CA TYR A 141 13.33 -8.21 -6.56
C TYR A 141 12.18 -7.22 -6.41
N ALA A 142 11.02 -7.66 -5.89
CA ALA A 142 9.90 -6.78 -5.62
C ALA A 142 10.29 -5.65 -4.66
N LEU A 143 11.00 -5.97 -3.59
CA LEU A 143 11.47 -5.01 -2.59
C LEU A 143 12.49 -4.02 -3.18
N LEU A 144 13.40 -4.47 -4.03
CA LEU A 144 14.36 -3.60 -4.71
C LEU A 144 13.65 -2.62 -5.66
N ILE A 145 12.72 -3.10 -6.47
CA ILE A 145 11.97 -2.26 -7.42
C ILE A 145 11.15 -1.21 -6.65
N GLU A 146 10.41 -1.61 -5.62
CA GLU A 146 9.59 -0.71 -4.80
C GLU A 146 10.47 0.31 -4.06
N GLY A 147 11.58 -0.15 -3.44
CA GLY A 147 12.49 0.71 -2.71
C GLY A 147 13.20 1.74 -3.62
N LEU A 148 13.64 1.33 -4.80
CA LEU A 148 14.24 2.24 -5.78
C LEU A 148 13.21 3.26 -6.27
N THR A 149 11.98 2.83 -6.58
CA THR A 149 10.92 3.73 -7.05
C THR A 149 10.55 4.76 -5.98
N LEU A 150 10.42 4.32 -4.72
CA LEU A 150 10.16 5.23 -3.60
C LEU A 150 11.33 6.20 -3.39
N GLY A 151 12.56 5.71 -3.47
CA GLY A 151 13.77 6.55 -3.36
C GLY A 151 13.81 7.64 -4.43
N ILE A 152 13.52 7.28 -5.68
CA ILE A 152 13.43 8.24 -6.80
C ILE A 152 12.29 9.24 -6.56
N ALA A 153 11.11 8.79 -6.14
CA ALA A 153 9.98 9.67 -5.84
C ALA A 153 10.31 10.69 -4.76
N VAL A 154 10.96 10.26 -3.68
CA VAL A 154 11.42 11.15 -2.59
C VAL A 154 12.50 12.11 -3.09
N ALA A 155 13.45 11.65 -3.89
CA ALA A 155 14.49 12.50 -4.46
C ALA A 155 13.90 13.61 -5.36
N ILE A 156 12.91 13.28 -6.17
CA ILE A 156 12.20 14.26 -7.00
C ILE A 156 11.46 15.28 -6.11
N LEU A 157 10.84 14.84 -5.03
CA LEU A 157 10.11 15.72 -4.12
C LEU A 157 11.03 16.72 -3.38
N ILE A 158 12.29 16.33 -3.13
CA ILE A 158 13.26 17.18 -2.42
C ILE A 158 13.95 18.17 -3.36
N HIS A 159 14.17 17.78 -4.61
CA HIS A 159 14.98 18.57 -5.56
C HIS A 159 14.15 19.30 -6.63
N GLY A 160 12.84 18.96 -6.77
CA GLY A 160 11.89 19.65 -7.67
C GLY A 160 11.19 20.78 -6.96
#